data_402175926241ff3809ff74228d6cbbce
#
_entry.id   402175926241ff3809ff74228d6cbbce
#
_cell.length_a   1.000
_cell.length_b   1.000
_cell.length_c   1.000
_cell.angle_alpha   90.00
_cell.angle_beta   90.00
_cell.angle_gamma   90.00
#
_symmetry.space_group_name_H-M   'P 1'
#
loop_
_entity.id
_entity.type
_entity.pdbx_description
1 polymer ?
#
loop_
_entity_poly.entity_id
_entity_poly.type
_entity_poly.pdbx_seq_one_letter_code
_entity_poly.pdbx_strand_id
1 'polypeptide(L)'
;VSTAITCQHVCSLLSKKNLFLTFDNTNGIGTAQYLLEQVLQNTGWTLRNCETFYETDGVTEKVRSLKSENKRGAYLLISDICKLFSARPIYDGDEKSVSVVSLNRYDSMMELNFGKNLNSIDRKEDASNIVTRLYVEGEYGDNGYVDIDDVNPTGLPFLLNFDYFRQLGIFRA
;
A
#
# COMPACT_ATOMS: atom_id res chain seq x y z
N VAL A 1 9.07 43.18 -5.90
CA VAL A 1 9.67 42.12 -5.08
C VAL A 1 8.61 41.05 -4.96
N SER A 2 8.87 39.83 -5.49
CA SER A 2 8.00 38.69 -5.32
C SER A 2 8.57 37.80 -4.21
N THR A 3 7.72 37.41 -3.25
CA THR A 3 8.09 36.47 -2.19
C THR A 3 7.41 35.14 -2.47
N ALA A 4 8.20 34.09 -2.62
CA ALA A 4 7.67 32.73 -2.74
C ALA A 4 7.57 32.11 -1.34
N ILE A 5 6.37 31.66 -0.97
CA ILE A 5 6.12 30.95 0.29
C ILE A 5 5.83 29.49 -0.05
N THR A 6 6.65 28.59 0.47
CA THR A 6 6.44 27.15 0.34
C THR A 6 5.93 26.59 1.66
N CYS A 7 4.73 26.02 1.64
CA CYS A 7 4.13 25.41 2.81
C CYS A 7 4.05 23.89 2.62
N GLN A 8 4.34 23.15 3.69
CA GLN A 8 4.14 21.71 3.75
C GLN A 8 3.03 21.40 4.75
N HIS A 9 2.22 20.39 4.44
CA HIS A 9 1.22 19.91 5.40
C HIS A 9 1.91 19.42 6.68
N VAL A 10 1.29 19.70 7.83
CA VAL A 10 1.87 19.37 9.15
C VAL A 10 2.17 17.88 9.35
N CYS A 11 1.50 16.98 8.60
CA CYS A 11 1.81 15.55 8.61
C CYS A 11 3.27 15.23 8.21
N SER A 12 3.95 16.15 7.51
CA SER A 12 5.37 16.00 7.18
C SER A 12 6.25 15.90 8.43
N LEU A 13 5.79 16.41 9.58
CA LEU A 13 6.47 16.27 10.86
C LEU A 13 6.55 14.81 11.34
N LEU A 14 5.63 13.94 10.91
CA LEU A 14 5.70 12.50 11.18
C LEU A 14 6.94 11.84 10.54
N SER A 15 7.47 12.42 9.46
CA SER A 15 8.72 11.94 8.86
C SER A 15 9.94 12.17 9.74
N LYS A 16 9.89 13.18 10.62
CA LYS A 16 10.95 13.52 11.58
C LYS A 16 10.85 12.71 12.88
N LYS A 17 9.75 12.00 13.10
CA LYS A 17 9.54 11.11 14.23
C LYS A 17 10.10 9.74 13.90
N ASN A 18 11.38 9.54 14.17
CA ASN A 18 12.00 8.23 14.05
C ASN A 18 11.51 7.36 15.20
N LEU A 19 10.84 6.27 14.84
CA LEU A 19 10.36 5.31 15.79
C LEU A 19 11.44 4.24 16.04
N PHE A 20 11.64 3.89 17.30
CA PHE A 20 12.45 2.77 17.72
C PHE A 20 11.64 1.46 17.73
N LEU A 21 10.53 1.43 17.00
CA LEU A 21 9.70 0.24 16.89
C LEU A 21 10.39 -0.74 15.95
N THR A 22 10.75 -1.88 16.49
CA THR A 22 11.12 -3.04 15.70
C THR A 22 9.87 -3.89 15.56
N PHE A 23 9.31 -3.93 14.37
CA PHE A 23 8.24 -4.87 14.07
C PHE A 23 8.87 -6.23 13.72
N ASP A 24 8.60 -7.19 14.55
CA ASP A 24 8.98 -8.59 14.37
C ASP A 24 7.75 -9.49 14.16
N ASN A 25 7.96 -10.78 14.21
CA ASN A 25 6.88 -11.76 14.05
C ASN A 25 5.87 -11.79 15.22
N THR A 26 6.08 -11.01 16.28
CA THR A 26 5.22 -10.94 17.46
C THR A 26 4.35 -9.68 17.47
N ASN A 27 4.94 -8.52 17.20
CA ASN A 27 4.25 -7.23 17.27
C ASN A 27 4.00 -6.58 15.90
N GLY A 28 4.55 -7.15 14.85
CA GLY A 28 4.37 -6.69 13.47
C GLY A 28 3.21 -7.36 12.73
N ILE A 29 2.42 -8.20 13.39
CA ILE A 29 1.28 -8.90 12.80
C ILE A 29 0.00 -8.39 13.44
N GLY A 30 -0.92 -7.90 12.62
CA GLY A 30 -2.20 -7.42 13.12
C GLY A 30 -3.09 -6.82 12.05
N THR A 31 -4.21 -6.29 12.52
CA THR A 31 -5.13 -5.50 11.71
C THR A 31 -4.54 -4.13 11.40
N ALA A 32 -5.11 -3.42 10.43
CA ALA A 32 -4.67 -2.06 10.10
C ALA A 32 -4.71 -1.14 11.31
N GLN A 33 -5.80 -1.21 12.08
CA GLN A 33 -5.97 -0.42 13.28
C GLN A 33 -4.85 -0.69 14.30
N TYR A 34 -4.60 -1.95 14.62
CA TYR A 34 -3.57 -2.33 15.58
C TYR A 34 -2.19 -1.81 15.17
N LEU A 35 -1.80 -2.04 13.91
CA LEU A 35 -0.49 -1.60 13.42
C LEU A 35 -0.34 -0.07 13.43
N LEU A 36 -1.41 0.66 13.07
CA LEU A 36 -1.41 2.12 13.10
C LEU A 36 -1.32 2.66 14.52
N GLU A 37 -2.03 2.08 15.48
CA GLU A 37 -1.95 2.47 16.89
C GLU A 37 -0.53 2.29 17.43
N GLN A 38 0.17 1.20 17.05
CA GLN A 38 1.57 1.01 17.43
C GLN A 38 2.48 2.10 16.84
N VAL A 39 2.30 2.43 15.56
CA VAL A 39 3.10 3.44 14.87
C VAL A 39 2.85 4.85 15.42
N LEU A 40 1.63 5.16 15.82
CA LEU A 40 1.27 6.49 16.32
C LEU A 40 1.64 6.73 17.78
N GLN A 41 1.99 5.68 18.54
CA GLN A 41 2.45 5.82 19.92
C GLN A 41 3.61 6.82 20.02
N ASN A 42 3.53 7.73 20.99
CA ASN A 42 4.56 8.74 21.29
C ASN A 42 4.87 9.71 20.12
N THR A 43 4.07 9.73 19.05
CA THR A 43 4.24 10.70 17.95
C THR A 43 3.56 12.04 18.21
N GLY A 44 2.59 12.08 19.12
CA GLY A 44 1.70 13.20 19.34
C GLY A 44 0.56 13.28 18.31
N TRP A 45 0.38 12.23 17.52
CA TRP A 45 -0.74 12.02 16.60
C TRP A 45 -1.62 10.88 17.11
N THR A 46 -2.90 10.94 16.78
CA THR A 46 -3.89 9.93 17.19
C THR A 46 -4.55 9.30 15.97
N LEU A 47 -4.98 8.06 16.10
CA LEU A 47 -5.84 7.41 15.11
C LEU A 47 -7.30 7.82 15.41
N ARG A 48 -7.90 8.63 14.50
CA ARG A 48 -9.27 9.10 14.64
C ARG A 48 -10.27 8.05 14.19
N ASN A 49 -10.02 7.45 13.04
CA ASN A 49 -10.86 6.40 12.46
C ASN A 49 -10.03 5.46 11.60
N CYS A 50 -10.33 4.18 11.66
CA CYS A 50 -9.78 3.18 10.77
C CYS A 50 -10.91 2.27 10.29
N GLU A 51 -11.08 2.19 8.99
CA GLU A 51 -12.01 1.23 8.38
C GLU A 51 -11.55 -0.20 8.69
N THR A 52 -12.49 -1.11 8.90
CA THR A 52 -12.19 -2.54 9.00
C THR A 52 -12.00 -3.11 7.60
N PHE A 53 -10.88 -3.79 7.39
CA PHE A 53 -10.56 -4.42 6.11
C PHE A 53 -10.78 -5.92 6.21
N TYR A 54 -11.40 -6.48 5.18
CA TYR A 54 -11.72 -7.91 5.11
C TYR A 54 -10.93 -8.59 3.99
N GLU A 55 -10.75 -9.89 4.12
CA GLU A 55 -10.23 -10.73 3.05
C GLU A 55 -11.26 -10.82 1.90
N THR A 56 -10.91 -11.54 0.85
CA THR A 56 -11.78 -11.69 -0.34
C THR A 56 -13.12 -12.37 -0.05
N ASP A 57 -13.24 -13.05 1.08
CA ASP A 57 -14.48 -13.66 1.57
C ASP A 57 -15.48 -12.63 2.14
N GLY A 58 -15.04 -11.39 2.39
CA GLY A 58 -15.85 -10.31 2.93
C GLY A 58 -16.23 -10.47 4.41
N VAL A 59 -15.73 -11.48 5.11
CA VAL A 59 -16.09 -11.83 6.51
C VAL A 59 -14.87 -11.87 7.41
N THR A 60 -13.79 -12.49 6.95
CA THR A 60 -12.55 -12.63 7.72
C THR A 60 -11.80 -11.30 7.75
N GLU A 61 -11.55 -10.77 8.94
CA GLU A 61 -10.78 -9.53 9.09
C GLU A 61 -9.36 -9.71 8.58
N LYS A 62 -8.93 -8.77 7.77
CA LYS A 62 -7.62 -8.80 7.12
C LYS A 62 -6.51 -8.53 8.13
N VAL A 63 -5.59 -9.47 8.25
CA VAL A 63 -4.40 -9.40 9.11
C VAL A 63 -3.17 -9.44 8.22
N ARG A 64 -2.22 -8.54 8.46
CA ARG A 64 -0.97 -8.46 7.67
C ARG A 64 0.23 -8.36 8.59
N SER A 65 1.37 -8.79 8.05
CA SER A 65 2.66 -8.67 8.72
C SER A 65 3.40 -7.44 8.18
N LEU A 66 3.76 -6.54 9.08
CA LEU A 66 4.66 -5.43 8.81
C LEU A 66 6.04 -5.79 9.35
N LYS A 67 7.02 -5.94 8.48
CA LYS A 67 8.42 -6.14 8.87
C LYS A 67 9.18 -4.83 8.72
N SER A 68 9.79 -4.36 9.79
CA SER A 68 10.67 -3.20 9.75
C SER A 68 11.81 -3.40 10.76
N GLU A 69 12.98 -3.72 10.26
CA GLU A 69 14.20 -3.93 11.09
C GLU A 69 14.96 -2.64 11.35
N ASN A 70 14.63 -1.57 10.63
CA ASN A 70 15.34 -0.31 10.68
C ASN A 70 14.49 0.82 11.26
N LYS A 71 15.13 1.80 11.88
CA LYS A 71 14.50 3.05 12.29
C LYS A 71 13.89 3.74 11.08
N ARG A 72 12.56 3.83 11.05
CA ARG A 72 11.82 4.50 9.97
C ARG A 72 10.93 5.59 10.55
N GLY A 73 10.72 6.63 9.77
CA GLY A 73 9.78 7.69 10.16
C GLY A 73 8.33 7.18 10.20
N ALA A 74 7.56 7.64 11.15
CA ALA A 74 6.14 7.26 11.31
C ALA A 74 5.34 7.45 10.02
N TYR A 75 5.60 8.49 9.25
CA TYR A 75 4.95 8.76 7.96
C TYR A 75 5.13 7.60 6.96
N LEU A 76 6.36 7.08 6.84
CA LEU A 76 6.65 5.97 5.94
C LEU A 76 5.98 4.67 6.40
N LEU A 77 5.98 4.41 7.70
CA LEU A 77 5.31 3.22 8.27
C LEU A 77 3.80 3.26 8.05
N ILE A 78 3.16 4.41 8.23
CA ILE A 78 1.73 4.60 7.92
C ILE A 78 1.47 4.32 6.43
N SER A 79 2.33 4.84 5.54
CA SER A 79 2.22 4.58 4.10
C SER A 79 2.34 3.09 3.77
N ASP A 80 3.29 2.38 4.39
CA ASP A 80 3.48 0.95 4.16
C ASP A 80 2.30 0.12 4.68
N ILE A 81 1.76 0.46 5.86
CA ILE A 81 0.53 -0.17 6.36
C ILE A 81 -0.62 0.07 5.38
N CYS A 82 -0.81 1.30 4.92
CA CYS A 82 -1.88 1.61 3.97
C CYS A 82 -1.75 0.81 2.67
N LYS A 83 -0.53 0.58 2.17
CA LYS A 83 -0.30 -0.28 0.99
C LYS A 83 -0.70 -1.73 1.26
N LEU A 84 -0.34 -2.29 2.43
CA LEU A 84 -0.68 -3.69 2.79
C LEU A 84 -2.18 -3.93 2.84
N PHE A 85 -2.96 -2.92 3.19
CA PHE A 85 -4.41 -3.01 3.33
C PHE A 85 -5.18 -2.43 2.13
N SER A 86 -4.51 -1.95 1.08
CA SER A 86 -5.13 -1.23 -0.04
C SER A 86 -5.96 -0.04 0.45
N ALA A 87 -5.37 0.75 1.32
CA ALA A 87 -5.97 1.86 2.02
C ALA A 87 -5.26 3.18 1.70
N ARG A 88 -5.88 4.29 2.09
CA ARG A 88 -5.27 5.62 2.05
C ARG A 88 -5.41 6.33 3.39
N PRO A 89 -4.38 7.06 3.84
CA PRO A 89 -4.47 7.89 5.02
C PRO A 89 -5.09 9.25 4.68
N ILE A 90 -5.86 9.79 5.60
CA ILE A 90 -6.38 11.16 5.60
C ILE A 90 -5.84 11.82 6.85
N TYR A 91 -5.07 12.90 6.68
CA TYR A 91 -4.43 13.62 7.77
C TYR A 91 -5.21 14.88 8.12
N ASP A 92 -5.56 15.04 9.38
CA ASP A 92 -6.07 16.27 9.97
C ASP A 92 -4.93 16.97 10.72
N GLY A 93 -4.53 18.14 10.22
CA GLY A 93 -3.41 18.89 10.78
C GLY A 93 -3.75 19.62 12.06
N ASP A 94 -4.99 20.05 12.22
CA ASP A 94 -5.45 20.83 13.35
C ASP A 94 -5.58 19.94 14.60
N GLU A 95 -6.18 18.77 14.41
CA GLU A 95 -6.34 17.78 15.48
C GLU A 95 -5.14 16.85 15.63
N LYS A 96 -4.18 16.90 14.73
CA LYS A 96 -3.06 15.94 14.61
C LYS A 96 -3.57 14.50 14.65
N SER A 97 -4.54 14.23 13.81
CA SER A 97 -5.16 12.93 13.72
C SER A 97 -5.02 12.32 12.31
N VAL A 98 -5.08 10.99 12.26
CA VAL A 98 -5.05 10.20 11.02
C VAL A 98 -6.32 9.37 10.96
N SER A 99 -6.99 9.41 9.83
CA SER A 99 -8.05 8.45 9.50
C SER A 99 -7.60 7.59 8.33
N VAL A 100 -7.96 6.30 8.34
CA VAL A 100 -7.59 5.37 7.27
C VAL A 100 -8.83 4.74 6.67
N VAL A 101 -8.96 4.88 5.36
CA VAL A 101 -10.11 4.43 4.59
C VAL A 101 -9.67 3.59 3.40
N SER A 102 -10.56 2.74 2.89
CA SER A 102 -10.31 1.94 1.70
C SER A 102 -10.02 2.82 0.48
N LEU A 103 -9.10 2.38 -0.40
CA LEU A 103 -8.87 3.03 -1.69
C LEU A 103 -10.11 3.02 -2.58
N ASN A 104 -10.98 2.03 -2.42
CA ASN A 104 -12.20 1.88 -3.21
C ASN A 104 -13.37 2.73 -2.68
N ARG A 105 -13.18 3.45 -1.59
CA ARG A 105 -14.19 4.37 -1.07
C ARG A 105 -14.16 5.66 -1.90
N TYR A 106 -15.15 5.81 -2.73
CA TYR A 106 -15.40 7.02 -3.52
C TYR A 106 -16.29 7.98 -2.72
N ASP A 107 -15.69 8.79 -1.87
CA ASP A 107 -16.36 9.97 -1.32
C ASP A 107 -16.15 11.11 -2.33
N SER A 108 -16.92 11.12 -3.41
CA SER A 108 -16.84 12.18 -4.41
C SER A 108 -17.57 13.43 -3.92
N MET A 109 -16.90 14.23 -3.09
CA MET A 109 -17.36 15.59 -2.81
C MET A 109 -17.06 16.57 -3.94
N MET A 110 -16.27 16.15 -4.94
CA MET A 110 -15.86 16.98 -6.05
C MET A 110 -16.12 16.27 -7.37
N GLU A 111 -16.89 16.89 -8.21
CA GLU A 111 -17.09 16.49 -9.60
C GLU A 111 -16.15 17.30 -10.50
N LEU A 112 -15.37 16.59 -11.34
CA LEU A 112 -14.48 17.25 -12.30
C LEU A 112 -15.25 17.42 -13.62
N ASN A 113 -15.56 18.67 -13.96
CA ASN A 113 -16.29 19.00 -15.16
C ASN A 113 -15.38 19.79 -16.12
N PHE A 114 -15.25 19.26 -17.35
CA PHE A 114 -14.52 19.95 -18.40
C PHE A 114 -15.15 21.32 -18.70
N GLY A 115 -14.30 22.35 -18.73
CA GLY A 115 -14.74 23.73 -18.95
C GLY A 115 -15.23 24.48 -17.70
N LYS A 116 -15.32 23.82 -16.54
CA LYS A 116 -15.59 24.46 -15.24
C LYS A 116 -14.35 24.48 -14.37
N ASN A 117 -13.91 23.31 -13.92
CA ASN A 117 -12.80 23.13 -13.00
C ASN A 117 -11.74 22.16 -13.52
N LEU A 118 -11.89 21.68 -14.76
CA LEU A 118 -10.97 20.82 -15.45
C LEU A 118 -10.63 21.43 -16.81
N ASN A 119 -9.36 21.76 -17.04
CA ASN A 119 -8.88 22.28 -18.31
C ASN A 119 -8.32 21.19 -19.23
N SER A 120 -7.58 20.23 -18.66
CA SER A 120 -7.03 19.11 -19.39
C SER A 120 -6.87 17.89 -18.48
N ILE A 121 -6.88 16.70 -19.05
CA ILE A 121 -6.47 15.44 -18.40
C ILE A 121 -5.39 14.83 -19.29
N ASP A 122 -4.24 14.61 -18.72
CA ASP A 122 -3.18 13.82 -19.34
C ASP A 122 -3.14 12.44 -18.68
N ARG A 123 -3.36 11.40 -19.47
CA ARG A 123 -3.24 10.01 -19.01
C ARG A 123 -1.96 9.42 -19.57
N LYS A 124 -1.04 9.03 -18.70
CA LYS A 124 0.15 8.29 -19.07
C LYS A 124 0.00 6.85 -18.61
N GLU A 125 0.11 5.92 -19.55
CA GLU A 125 0.15 4.49 -19.25
C GLU A 125 1.58 3.99 -19.42
N ASP A 126 2.09 3.31 -18.42
CA ASP A 126 3.41 2.69 -18.45
C ASP A 126 3.25 1.18 -18.23
N ALA A 127 3.48 0.42 -19.29
CA ALA A 127 3.38 -1.04 -19.28
C ALA A 127 4.74 -1.73 -19.11
N SER A 128 5.81 -0.97 -18.89
CA SER A 128 7.19 -1.50 -18.82
C SER A 128 7.40 -2.53 -17.70
N ASN A 129 6.58 -2.46 -16.64
CA ASN A 129 6.66 -3.36 -15.50
C ASN A 129 5.64 -4.51 -15.54
N ILE A 130 4.93 -4.69 -16.65
CA ILE A 130 4.00 -5.81 -16.77
C ILE A 130 4.78 -7.08 -17.09
N VAL A 131 4.74 -8.03 -16.16
CA VAL A 131 5.37 -9.33 -16.30
C VAL A 131 4.32 -10.36 -16.67
N THR A 132 4.44 -10.96 -17.85
CA THR A 132 3.54 -12.02 -18.33
C THR A 132 4.08 -13.42 -18.05
N ARG A 133 5.39 -13.53 -17.84
CA ARG A 133 6.06 -14.78 -17.46
C ARG A 133 7.02 -14.49 -16.30
N LEU A 134 6.87 -15.22 -15.22
CA LEU A 134 7.70 -15.11 -14.02
C LEU A 134 8.39 -16.44 -13.76
N TYR A 135 9.71 -16.45 -13.81
CA TYR A 135 10.52 -17.55 -13.31
C TYR A 135 10.75 -17.35 -11.82
N VAL A 136 10.52 -18.41 -11.07
CA VAL A 136 10.71 -18.40 -9.61
C VAL A 136 11.82 -19.38 -9.30
N GLU A 137 12.89 -18.86 -8.73
CA GLU A 137 14.04 -19.65 -8.26
C GLU A 137 14.19 -19.45 -6.76
N GLY A 138 14.35 -20.55 -6.04
CA GLY A 138 14.63 -20.55 -4.62
C GLY A 138 16.13 -20.59 -4.32
N GLU A 139 16.44 -20.92 -3.09
CA GLU A 139 17.83 -21.05 -2.65
C GLU A 139 18.51 -22.24 -3.33
N TYR A 140 19.81 -22.10 -3.63
CA TYR A 140 20.62 -23.17 -4.18
C TYR A 140 20.89 -24.23 -3.11
N GLY A 141 20.36 -25.42 -3.31
CA GLY A 141 20.56 -26.57 -2.42
C GLY A 141 21.49 -27.62 -3.02
N ASP A 142 21.62 -28.77 -2.34
CA ASP A 142 22.46 -29.90 -2.76
C ASP A 142 22.11 -30.47 -4.14
N ASN A 143 20.88 -30.29 -4.58
CA ASN A 143 20.34 -30.78 -5.86
C ASN A 143 20.18 -29.66 -6.93
N GLY A 144 20.73 -28.47 -6.71
CA GLY A 144 20.58 -27.33 -7.59
C GLY A 144 19.62 -26.26 -7.05
N TYR A 145 19.17 -25.37 -7.92
CA TYR A 145 18.14 -24.37 -7.57
C TYR A 145 16.80 -25.05 -7.38
N VAL A 146 16.10 -24.70 -6.31
CA VAL A 146 14.70 -25.08 -6.13
C VAL A 146 13.88 -24.19 -7.04
N ASP A 147 13.13 -24.78 -7.94
CA ASP A 147 12.15 -24.11 -8.79
C ASP A 147 10.71 -24.50 -8.43
N ILE A 148 9.75 -24.05 -9.21
CA ILE A 148 8.32 -24.28 -8.92
C ILE A 148 7.71 -25.40 -9.76
N ASP A 149 8.46 -26.11 -10.58
CA ASP A 149 7.91 -27.09 -11.52
C ASP A 149 7.19 -28.24 -10.83
N ASP A 150 7.72 -28.71 -9.70
CA ASP A 150 7.11 -29.79 -8.88
C ASP A 150 5.76 -29.38 -8.25
N VAL A 151 5.58 -28.10 -7.91
CA VAL A 151 4.38 -27.58 -7.25
C VAL A 151 3.45 -26.79 -8.17
N ASN A 152 3.93 -26.44 -9.35
CA ASN A 152 3.15 -25.74 -10.35
C ASN A 152 2.18 -26.73 -11.05
N PRO A 153 0.85 -26.52 -10.98
CA PRO A 153 -0.13 -27.41 -11.62
C PRO A 153 0.08 -27.64 -13.13
N THR A 154 0.82 -26.72 -13.79
CA THR A 154 1.15 -26.84 -15.21
C THR A 154 2.43 -27.63 -15.48
N GLY A 155 3.21 -27.99 -14.43
CA GLY A 155 4.51 -28.65 -14.57
C GLY A 155 5.56 -27.80 -15.28
N LEU A 156 5.39 -26.47 -15.32
CA LEU A 156 6.33 -25.56 -15.97
C LEU A 156 7.14 -24.81 -14.91
N PRO A 157 8.44 -24.52 -15.18
CA PRO A 157 9.31 -23.80 -14.24
C PRO A 157 9.01 -22.28 -14.18
N PHE A 158 7.84 -21.87 -14.63
CA PHE A 158 7.42 -20.47 -14.65
C PHE A 158 5.91 -20.33 -14.48
N LEU A 159 5.49 -19.18 -13.99
CA LEU A 159 4.10 -18.75 -13.91
C LEU A 159 3.77 -17.86 -15.11
N LEU A 160 2.56 -18.01 -15.63
CA LEU A 160 2.01 -17.15 -16.68
C LEU A 160 0.85 -16.33 -16.13
N ASN A 161 0.87 -15.03 -16.39
CA ASN A 161 -0.24 -14.14 -16.07
C ASN A 161 -0.53 -13.21 -17.24
N PHE A 162 -1.68 -13.40 -17.86
CA PHE A 162 -2.17 -12.57 -18.96
C PHE A 162 -3.43 -11.79 -18.58
N ASP A 163 -3.79 -11.71 -17.29
CA ASP A 163 -5.06 -11.14 -16.86
C ASP A 163 -5.20 -9.67 -17.26
N TYR A 164 -4.11 -8.90 -17.21
CA TYR A 164 -4.10 -7.53 -17.68
C TYR A 164 -4.52 -7.42 -19.15
N PHE A 165 -3.96 -8.25 -20.02
CA PHE A 165 -4.28 -8.23 -21.45
C PHE A 165 -5.67 -8.79 -21.75
N ARG A 166 -6.16 -9.72 -20.93
CA ARG A 166 -7.55 -10.20 -21.01
C ARG A 166 -8.54 -9.09 -20.64
N GLN A 167 -8.24 -8.31 -19.61
CA GLN A 167 -9.08 -7.15 -19.22
C GLN A 167 -9.12 -6.09 -20.32
N LEU A 168 -8.05 -5.92 -21.07
CA LEU A 168 -8.00 -5.03 -22.25
C LEU A 168 -8.68 -5.62 -23.49
N GLY A 169 -9.15 -6.87 -23.44
CA GLY A 169 -9.79 -7.53 -24.59
C GLY A 169 -8.81 -7.93 -25.70
N ILE A 170 -7.50 -7.93 -25.45
CA ILE A 170 -6.46 -8.28 -26.41
C ILE A 170 -6.41 -9.80 -26.63
N PHE A 171 -6.69 -10.59 -25.56
CA PHE A 171 -6.85 -12.03 -25.64
C PHE A 171 -8.32 -12.40 -25.39
N ARG A 172 -8.94 -13.01 -26.36
CA ARG A 172 -10.22 -13.71 -26.20
C ARG A 172 -9.91 -15.20 -25.97
N ALA A 173 -10.55 -15.78 -24.96
CA ALA A 173 -10.49 -17.22 -24.71
C ALA A 173 -11.18 -17.97 -25.86
#